data_cf2b754e97b1c3d5e969677f7aaa3f05
#
_entry.id   cf2b754e97b1c3d5e969677f7aaa3f05
#
_cell.length_a   1.000
_cell.length_b   1.000
_cell.length_c   1.000
_cell.angle_alpha   90.00
_cell.angle_beta   90.00
_cell.angle_gamma   90.00
#
_symmetry.space_group_name_H-M   'P 1'
#
loop_
_entity.id
_entity.type
_entity.pdbx_description
1 polymer ?
#
loop_
_entity_poly.entity_id
_entity_poly.type
_entity_poly.pdbx_seq_one_letter_code
_entity_poly.pdbx_strand_id
1 'polypeptide(L)'
;AGAQAVQIFDTWGGMLADGDFQRFSLRYTRQVLDSLVRENEGEVVPSIVFTKGGGEWLSEIAASGCNAVGLDWTVNMTRARRVVEDKVALQGNMDPLALFGTEETIRAEARKVMDGFGMIGNGGHVFNLGHGINQFTPIENVQILVDEVHEYSRRYH
;
A
#
# COMPACT_ATOMS: atom_id res chain seq x y z
N ALA A 1 9.37 -11.52 -18.74
CA ALA A 1 7.96 -11.28 -19.09
C ALA A 1 7.62 -9.80 -19.17
N GLY A 2 8.56 -8.87 -18.91
CA GLY A 2 8.38 -7.42 -19.04
C GLY A 2 7.62 -6.76 -17.87
N ALA A 3 7.48 -7.43 -16.73
CA ALA A 3 6.91 -6.80 -15.54
C ALA A 3 7.88 -5.76 -14.97
N GLN A 4 7.40 -4.53 -14.73
CA GLN A 4 8.18 -3.42 -14.18
C GLN A 4 8.12 -3.36 -12.66
N ALA A 5 7.15 -4.03 -12.04
CA ALA A 5 7.01 -4.25 -10.61
C ALA A 5 6.23 -5.53 -10.36
N VAL A 6 6.40 -6.14 -9.20
CA VAL A 6 5.62 -7.30 -8.78
C VAL A 6 4.99 -7.04 -7.42
N GLN A 7 3.76 -7.54 -7.21
CA GLN A 7 3.06 -7.43 -5.94
C GLN A 7 2.62 -8.79 -5.45
N ILE A 8 2.93 -9.09 -4.19
CA ILE A 8 2.46 -10.28 -3.48
C ILE A 8 1.23 -9.87 -2.66
N PHE A 9 0.13 -10.58 -2.88
CA PHE A 9 -1.11 -10.39 -2.13
C PHE A 9 -1.29 -11.51 -1.12
N ASP A 10 -1.37 -11.13 0.14
CA ASP A 10 -1.72 -11.99 1.26
C ASP A 10 -3.04 -11.53 1.87
N THR A 11 -4.15 -12.01 1.33
CA THR A 11 -5.50 -11.59 1.74
C THR A 11 -5.88 -12.08 3.13
N TRP A 12 -5.30 -13.18 3.61
CA TRP A 12 -5.73 -13.87 4.81
C TRP A 12 -4.70 -13.87 5.94
N GLY A 13 -3.46 -13.47 5.68
CA GLY A 13 -2.38 -13.47 6.68
C GLY A 13 -2.72 -12.68 7.93
N GLY A 14 -3.37 -11.54 7.79
CA GLY A 14 -3.80 -10.72 8.93
C GLY A 14 -4.90 -11.33 9.82
N MET A 15 -5.45 -12.48 9.45
CA MET A 15 -6.37 -13.25 10.29
C MET A 15 -5.66 -14.23 11.23
N LEU A 16 -4.36 -14.43 11.06
CA LEU A 16 -3.57 -15.33 11.89
C LEU A 16 -3.22 -14.68 13.23
N ALA A 17 -3.05 -15.53 14.23
CA ALA A 17 -2.55 -15.09 15.52
C ALA A 17 -1.05 -14.70 15.44
N ASP A 18 -0.57 -13.92 16.42
CA ASP A 18 0.85 -13.66 16.56
C ASP A 18 1.65 -14.95 16.71
N GLY A 19 2.79 -15.02 16.04
CA GLY A 19 3.57 -16.25 15.89
C GLY A 19 3.12 -17.15 14.72
N ASP A 20 1.83 -17.30 14.50
CA ASP A 20 1.30 -18.03 13.36
C ASP A 20 1.39 -17.21 12.08
N PHE A 21 1.20 -15.90 12.13
CA PHE A 21 1.48 -15.02 11.02
C PHE A 21 2.92 -15.16 10.53
N GLN A 22 3.89 -15.10 11.42
CA GLN A 22 5.30 -15.26 11.09
C GLN A 22 5.60 -16.61 10.47
N ARG A 23 4.99 -17.69 11.03
CA ARG A 23 5.23 -19.07 10.63
C ARG A 23 4.56 -19.45 9.32
N PHE A 24 3.30 -19.05 9.11
CA PHE A 24 2.45 -19.54 8.03
C PHE A 24 2.21 -18.54 6.90
N SER A 25 2.53 -17.25 7.10
CA SER A 25 2.43 -16.21 6.09
C SER A 25 3.79 -15.59 5.79
N LEU A 26 4.35 -14.82 6.70
CA LEU A 26 5.55 -13.99 6.47
C LEU A 26 6.77 -14.81 6.02
N ARG A 27 6.98 -16.00 6.59
CA ARG A 27 8.05 -16.90 6.19
C ARG A 27 7.99 -17.24 4.70
N TYR A 28 6.79 -17.57 4.20
CA TYR A 28 6.62 -17.94 2.80
C TYR A 28 6.66 -16.72 1.87
N THR A 29 6.16 -15.59 2.32
CA THR A 29 6.31 -14.31 1.62
C THR A 29 7.79 -13.98 1.41
N ARG A 30 8.63 -14.17 2.44
CA ARG A 30 10.10 -14.01 2.32
C ARG A 30 10.71 -14.97 1.31
N GLN A 31 10.33 -16.25 1.34
CA GLN A 31 10.83 -17.22 0.38
C GLN A 31 10.47 -16.85 -1.06
N VAL A 32 9.25 -16.35 -1.29
CA VAL A 32 8.85 -15.83 -2.62
C VAL A 32 9.71 -14.63 -3.01
N LEU A 33 9.86 -13.65 -2.12
CA LEU A 33 10.68 -12.46 -2.37
C LEU A 33 12.13 -12.81 -2.70
N ASP A 34 12.73 -13.76 -1.98
CA ASP A 34 14.11 -14.21 -2.18
C ASP A 34 14.30 -14.93 -3.52
N SER A 35 13.22 -15.53 -4.07
CA SER A 35 13.23 -16.24 -5.36
C SER A 35 12.91 -15.36 -6.57
N LEU A 36 12.48 -14.10 -6.36
CA LEU A 36 12.16 -13.21 -7.47
C LEU A 36 13.41 -12.79 -8.23
N VAL A 37 13.28 -12.70 -9.56
CA VAL A 37 14.25 -12.03 -10.41
C VAL A 37 14.09 -10.53 -10.18
N ARG A 38 15.07 -9.92 -9.54
CA ARG A 38 15.03 -8.51 -9.13
C ARG A 38 15.71 -7.54 -10.10
N GLU A 39 16.33 -8.05 -11.12
CA GLU A 39 16.99 -7.25 -12.13
C GLU A 39 16.68 -7.81 -13.52
N ASN A 40 16.42 -6.93 -14.44
CA ASN A 40 16.23 -7.27 -15.84
C ASN A 40 16.88 -6.18 -16.70
N GLU A 41 17.89 -6.55 -17.48
CA GLU A 41 18.62 -5.65 -18.39
C GLU A 41 19.17 -4.38 -17.68
N GLY A 42 19.60 -4.50 -16.42
CA GLY A 42 20.13 -3.40 -15.62
C GLY A 42 19.07 -2.58 -14.88
N GLU A 43 17.78 -2.89 -15.08
CA GLU A 43 16.68 -2.23 -14.37
C GLU A 43 16.22 -3.06 -13.16
N VAL A 44 16.05 -2.39 -12.02
CA VAL A 44 15.54 -3.03 -10.81
C VAL A 44 14.04 -3.24 -10.92
N VAL A 45 13.57 -4.46 -10.67
CA VAL A 45 12.15 -4.80 -10.59
C VAL A 45 11.72 -4.76 -9.11
N PRO A 46 11.07 -3.68 -8.65
CA PRO A 46 10.67 -3.56 -7.26
C PRO A 46 9.55 -4.53 -6.91
N SER A 47 9.53 -4.94 -5.62
CA SER A 47 8.52 -5.82 -5.06
C SER A 47 7.69 -5.11 -4.01
N ILE A 48 6.38 -5.37 -4.02
CA ILE A 48 5.40 -4.84 -3.08
C ILE A 48 4.79 -6.03 -2.32
N VAL A 49 4.65 -5.91 -1.01
CA VAL A 49 3.93 -6.90 -0.19
C VAL A 49 2.68 -6.25 0.39
N PHE A 50 1.54 -6.84 0.13
CA PHE A 50 0.26 -6.44 0.71
C PHE A 50 -0.30 -7.57 1.57
N THR A 51 -0.48 -7.31 2.87
CA THR A 51 -1.18 -8.20 3.80
C THR A 51 -2.40 -7.48 4.35
N LYS A 52 -3.60 -7.95 4.02
CA LYS A 52 -4.83 -7.41 4.62
C LYS A 52 -4.86 -7.72 6.11
N GLY A 53 -5.10 -6.69 6.94
CA GLY A 53 -5.04 -6.82 8.40
C GLY A 53 -3.62 -6.90 8.97
N GLY A 54 -2.59 -6.66 8.15
CA GLY A 54 -1.18 -6.79 8.55
C GLY A 54 -0.61 -5.64 9.38
N GLY A 55 -1.46 -4.70 9.81
CA GLY A 55 -1.01 -3.48 10.50
C GLY A 55 -0.21 -3.70 11.80
N GLU A 56 -0.48 -4.80 12.53
CA GLU A 56 0.28 -5.15 13.74
C GLU A 56 1.71 -5.60 13.41
N TRP A 57 1.90 -6.28 12.29
CA TRP A 57 3.21 -6.82 11.87
C TRP A 57 3.92 -5.96 10.83
N LEU A 58 3.54 -4.68 10.73
CA LEU A 58 4.03 -3.78 9.69
C LEU A 58 5.56 -3.66 9.67
N SER A 59 6.21 -3.61 10.84
CA SER A 59 7.67 -3.57 10.94
C SER A 59 8.34 -4.85 10.41
N GLU A 60 7.72 -6.01 10.66
CA GLU A 60 8.24 -7.30 10.21
C GLU A 60 8.02 -7.49 8.70
N ILE A 61 6.88 -7.01 8.18
CA ILE A 61 6.59 -7.00 6.74
C ILE A 61 7.59 -6.08 6.03
N ALA A 62 7.83 -4.87 6.55
CA ALA A 62 8.82 -3.95 6.00
C ALA A 62 10.25 -4.53 6.00
N ALA A 63 10.57 -5.36 7.01
CA ALA A 63 11.85 -6.07 7.11
C ALA A 63 11.91 -7.37 6.28
N SER A 64 10.89 -7.69 5.47
CA SER A 64 10.86 -8.91 4.67
C SER A 64 11.76 -8.90 3.44
N GLY A 65 12.30 -7.73 3.08
CA GLY A 65 13.11 -7.53 1.87
C GLY A 65 12.31 -7.00 0.68
N CYS A 66 11.05 -6.58 0.86
CA CYS A 66 10.28 -5.87 -0.15
C CYS A 66 10.75 -4.41 -0.31
N ASN A 67 10.41 -3.79 -1.44
CA ASN A 67 10.68 -2.38 -1.70
C ASN A 67 9.53 -1.48 -1.23
N ALA A 68 8.32 -2.01 -1.16
CA ALA A 68 7.15 -1.30 -0.68
C ALA A 68 6.20 -2.21 0.11
N VAL A 69 5.46 -1.61 1.06
CA VAL A 69 4.40 -2.28 1.80
C VAL A 69 3.06 -1.67 1.44
N GLY A 70 2.14 -2.51 0.96
CA GLY A 70 0.75 -2.14 0.74
C GLY A 70 -0.03 -2.19 2.05
N LEU A 71 -0.80 -1.14 2.31
CA LEU A 71 -1.62 -0.97 3.50
C LEU A 71 -3.09 -1.11 3.15
N ASP A 72 -3.85 -1.82 3.98
CA ASP A 72 -5.30 -1.74 3.90
C ASP A 72 -5.84 -0.48 4.63
N TRP A 73 -7.12 -0.18 4.44
CA TRP A 73 -7.77 1.03 4.94
C TRP A 73 -7.90 1.10 6.48
N THR A 74 -7.65 -0.01 7.20
CA THR A 74 -7.71 -0.05 8.66
C THR A 74 -6.47 0.53 9.31
N VAL A 75 -5.38 0.66 8.54
CA VAL A 75 -4.09 1.17 9.02
C VAL A 75 -4.07 2.69 8.93
N ASN A 76 -3.65 3.36 10.01
CA ASN A 76 -3.40 4.79 9.98
C ASN A 76 -2.08 5.09 9.25
N MET A 77 -2.13 5.86 8.16
CA MET A 77 -0.98 6.18 7.30
C MET A 77 0.16 6.87 8.07
N THR A 78 -0.15 7.83 8.93
CA THR A 78 0.86 8.54 9.74
C THR A 78 1.58 7.60 10.72
N ARG A 79 0.84 6.66 11.33
CA ARG A 79 1.42 5.62 12.20
C ARG A 79 2.30 4.68 11.37
N ALA A 80 1.79 4.24 10.23
CA ALA A 80 2.53 3.33 9.35
C ALA A 80 3.88 3.93 8.93
N ARG A 81 3.89 5.19 8.50
CA ARG A 81 5.12 5.88 8.12
C ARG A 81 6.14 5.94 9.27
N ARG A 82 5.69 6.22 10.49
CA ARG A 82 6.58 6.22 11.66
C ARG A 82 7.18 4.85 11.95
N VAL A 83 6.40 3.77 11.73
CA VAL A 83 6.85 2.40 11.98
C VAL A 83 7.87 1.95 10.95
N VAL A 84 7.63 2.24 9.67
CA VAL A 84 8.55 1.81 8.59
C VAL A 84 9.71 2.79 8.39
N GLU A 85 9.56 4.03 8.91
CA GLU A 85 10.50 5.12 8.64
C GLU A 85 10.66 5.32 7.11
N ASP A 86 11.89 5.48 6.63
CA ASP A 86 12.20 5.57 5.21
C ASP A 86 12.81 4.26 4.65
N LYS A 87 12.58 3.12 5.32
CA LYS A 87 13.16 1.82 4.93
C LYS A 87 12.51 1.23 3.70
N VAL A 88 11.22 1.46 3.52
CA VAL A 88 10.41 1.00 2.39
C VAL A 88 9.40 2.06 1.99
N ALA A 89 8.96 2.03 0.74
CA ALA A 89 7.82 2.83 0.31
C ALA A 89 6.51 2.29 0.91
N LEU A 90 5.48 3.14 1.02
CA LEU A 90 4.13 2.74 1.40
C LEU A 90 3.19 2.87 0.21
N GLN A 91 2.32 1.88 0.03
CA GLN A 91 1.25 1.93 -0.95
C GLN A 91 -0.10 1.86 -0.23
N GLY A 92 -1.01 2.73 -0.56
CA GLY A 92 -2.37 2.74 -0.03
C GLY A 92 -2.84 4.14 0.34
N ASN A 93 -3.89 4.28 1.18
CA ASN A 93 -4.71 3.19 1.71
C ASN A 93 -6.14 3.68 1.95
N MET A 94 -6.69 4.42 0.97
CA MET A 94 -8.03 4.98 1.10
C MET A 94 -9.08 3.85 1.20
N ASP A 95 -10.08 4.03 2.07
CA ASP A 95 -11.21 3.10 2.17
C ASP A 95 -11.97 3.06 0.83
N PRO A 96 -12.08 1.89 0.18
CA PRO A 96 -12.85 1.78 -1.07
C PRO A 96 -14.31 2.20 -0.94
N LEU A 97 -14.91 2.07 0.24
CA LEU A 97 -16.30 2.46 0.47
C LEU A 97 -16.50 3.98 0.47
N ALA A 98 -15.47 4.78 0.66
CA ALA A 98 -15.55 6.22 0.53
C ALA A 98 -15.97 6.66 -0.90
N LEU A 99 -15.72 5.81 -1.91
CA LEU A 99 -16.17 6.05 -3.29
C LEU A 99 -17.69 5.96 -3.50
N PHE A 100 -18.46 5.56 -2.49
CA PHE A 100 -19.92 5.67 -2.50
C PHE A 100 -20.43 6.97 -1.87
N GLY A 101 -19.52 7.79 -1.35
CA GLY A 101 -19.84 9.07 -0.74
C GLY A 101 -20.04 10.20 -1.75
N THR A 102 -20.20 11.41 -1.23
CA THR A 102 -20.24 12.64 -2.03
C THR A 102 -18.84 12.99 -2.56
N GLU A 103 -18.77 13.84 -3.60
CA GLU A 103 -17.51 14.39 -4.10
C GLU A 103 -16.66 14.97 -2.97
N GLU A 104 -17.26 15.76 -2.06
CA GLU A 104 -16.56 16.34 -0.91
C GLU A 104 -15.94 15.26 -0.01
N THR A 105 -16.68 14.18 0.26
CA THR A 105 -16.17 13.04 1.06
C THR A 105 -15.00 12.37 0.37
N ILE A 106 -15.10 12.10 -0.94
CA ILE A 106 -14.04 11.44 -1.71
C ILE A 106 -12.76 12.27 -1.67
N ARG A 107 -12.87 13.58 -1.94
CA ARG A 107 -11.73 14.49 -1.90
C ARG A 107 -11.11 14.60 -0.51
N ALA A 108 -11.94 14.69 0.54
CA ALA A 108 -11.47 14.76 1.92
C ALA A 108 -10.72 13.49 2.35
N GLU A 109 -11.23 12.31 2.02
CA GLU A 109 -10.55 11.04 2.35
C GLU A 109 -9.25 10.86 1.55
N ALA A 110 -9.22 11.27 0.27
CA ALA A 110 -7.98 11.25 -0.52
C ALA A 110 -6.90 12.16 0.10
N ARG A 111 -7.27 13.39 0.47
CA ARG A 111 -6.36 14.33 1.13
C ARG A 111 -5.86 13.80 2.46
N LYS A 112 -6.73 13.23 3.27
CA LYS A 112 -6.38 12.64 4.56
C LYS A 112 -5.29 11.57 4.45
N VAL A 113 -5.35 10.73 3.42
CA VAL A 113 -4.31 9.71 3.16
C VAL A 113 -2.99 10.40 2.76
N MET A 114 -3.03 11.34 1.82
CA MET A 114 -1.84 12.06 1.34
C MET A 114 -1.21 12.90 2.45
N ASP A 115 -2.01 13.65 3.22
CA ASP A 115 -1.55 14.42 4.37
C ASP A 115 -0.96 13.51 5.47
N GLY A 116 -1.57 12.34 5.66
CA GLY A 116 -1.10 11.33 6.61
C GLY A 116 0.29 10.80 6.27
N PHE A 117 0.62 10.67 4.98
CA PHE A 117 1.97 10.35 4.54
C PHE A 117 2.87 11.59 4.64
N GLY A 118 2.39 12.75 4.17
CA GLY A 118 3.10 14.03 4.22
C GLY A 118 4.20 14.15 3.18
N MET A 119 5.21 15.00 3.44
CA MET A 119 6.30 15.28 2.50
C MET A 119 7.09 14.03 2.16
N ILE A 120 7.41 13.88 0.89
CA ILE A 120 8.27 12.81 0.38
C ILE A 120 9.70 13.08 0.87
N GLY A 121 10.22 12.11 1.64
CA GLY A 121 11.61 12.07 2.05
C GLY A 121 12.37 11.03 1.22
N ASN A 122 13.18 10.19 1.88
CA ASN A 122 13.85 9.07 1.21
C ASN A 122 12.92 7.88 0.90
N GLY A 123 11.73 7.84 1.52
CA GLY A 123 10.67 6.87 1.22
C GLY A 123 9.70 7.39 0.17
N GLY A 124 8.93 6.51 -0.46
CA GLY A 124 7.93 6.84 -1.46
C GLY A 124 6.50 6.54 -0.99
N HIS A 125 5.53 7.23 -1.60
CA HIS A 125 4.12 6.92 -1.45
C HIS A 125 3.49 6.61 -2.81
N VAL A 126 2.89 5.44 -2.92
CA VAL A 126 2.03 5.09 -4.05
C VAL A 126 0.59 5.18 -3.57
N PHE A 127 -0.13 6.22 -4.00
CA PHE A 127 -1.54 6.32 -3.63
C PHE A 127 -2.34 5.17 -4.23
N ASN A 128 -3.14 4.53 -3.39
CA ASN A 128 -4.01 3.42 -3.79
C ASN A 128 -5.22 3.31 -2.85
N LEU A 129 -6.25 2.58 -3.26
CA LEU A 129 -7.28 2.11 -2.35
C LEU A 129 -6.68 1.04 -1.43
N GLY A 130 -7.18 0.95 -0.20
CA GLY A 130 -6.72 -0.05 0.77
C GLY A 130 -7.19 -1.49 0.47
N HIS A 131 -7.99 -1.68 -0.59
CA HIS A 131 -8.43 -2.97 -1.12
C HIS A 131 -8.98 -2.79 -2.53
N GLY A 132 -9.38 -3.89 -3.19
CA GLY A 132 -10.04 -3.86 -4.48
C GLY A 132 -11.31 -3.01 -4.47
N ILE A 133 -11.54 -2.29 -5.56
CA ILE A 133 -12.73 -1.46 -5.75
C ILE A 133 -14.00 -2.32 -5.83
N ASN A 134 -15.11 -1.81 -5.32
CA ASN A 134 -16.40 -2.48 -5.44
C ASN A 134 -16.93 -2.36 -6.88
N GLN A 135 -17.49 -3.43 -7.40
CA GLN A 135 -18.01 -3.49 -8.78
C GLN A 135 -19.16 -2.50 -9.06
N PHE A 136 -19.84 -2.00 -8.01
CA PHE A 136 -20.92 -1.03 -8.12
C PHE A 136 -20.48 0.41 -7.86
N THR A 137 -19.18 0.65 -7.73
CA THR A 137 -18.66 2.00 -7.55
C THR A 137 -18.99 2.85 -8.78
N PRO A 138 -19.60 4.05 -8.62
CA PRO A 138 -19.83 4.96 -9.73
C PRO A 138 -18.52 5.38 -10.40
N ILE A 139 -18.47 5.31 -11.73
CA ILE A 139 -17.26 5.64 -12.49
C ILE A 139 -16.88 7.11 -12.30
N GLU A 140 -17.87 7.98 -12.19
CA GLU A 140 -17.68 9.42 -11.94
C GLU A 140 -16.92 9.67 -10.63
N ASN A 141 -17.20 8.87 -9.59
CA ASN A 141 -16.54 8.97 -8.30
C ASN A 141 -15.07 8.51 -8.36
N VAL A 142 -14.76 7.56 -9.24
CA VAL A 142 -13.36 7.17 -9.51
C VAL A 142 -12.61 8.31 -10.20
N GLN A 143 -13.26 8.99 -11.17
CA GLN A 143 -12.66 10.14 -11.84
C GLN A 143 -12.37 11.28 -10.85
N ILE A 144 -13.32 11.59 -9.95
CA ILE A 144 -13.13 12.58 -8.87
C ILE A 144 -11.89 12.24 -8.02
N LEU A 145 -11.75 10.95 -7.65
CA LEU A 145 -10.59 10.52 -6.88
C LEU A 145 -9.29 10.72 -7.64
N VAL A 146 -9.23 10.29 -8.90
CA VAL A 146 -8.01 10.41 -9.72
C VAL A 146 -7.60 11.87 -9.89
N ASP A 147 -8.56 12.75 -10.21
CA ASP A 147 -8.32 14.17 -10.39
C ASP A 147 -7.80 14.81 -9.10
N GLU A 148 -8.43 14.48 -7.95
CA GLU A 148 -8.00 14.97 -6.65
C GLU A 148 -6.58 14.54 -6.29
N VAL A 149 -6.26 13.27 -6.51
CA VAL A 149 -4.92 12.75 -6.21
C VAL A 149 -3.87 13.48 -7.07
N HIS A 150 -4.11 13.64 -8.37
CA HIS A 150 -3.17 14.31 -9.27
C HIS A 150 -3.00 15.80 -8.95
N GLU A 151 -4.07 16.50 -8.56
CA GLU A 151 -4.02 17.91 -8.23
C GLU A 151 -3.37 18.13 -6.84
N TYR A 152 -3.88 17.42 -5.84
CA TYR A 152 -3.49 17.67 -4.46
C TYR A 152 -2.07 17.18 -4.15
N SER A 153 -1.61 16.09 -4.78
CA SER A 153 -0.27 15.53 -4.52
C SER A 153 0.87 16.46 -4.92
N ARG A 154 0.66 17.40 -5.84
CA ARG A 154 1.70 18.33 -6.32
C ARG A 154 2.40 19.11 -5.21
N ARG A 155 1.74 19.31 -4.06
CA ARG A 155 2.30 20.00 -2.91
C ARG A 155 3.38 19.22 -2.15
N TYR A 156 3.50 17.92 -2.44
CA TYR A 156 4.44 17.02 -1.77
C TYR A 156 5.67 16.68 -2.63
N HIS A 157 5.75 17.22 -3.84
CA HIS A 157 6.86 17.00 -4.79
C HIS A 157 7.83 18.17 -4.86
#